data_12626de09fe712b8a4d71257b4ddf4db
#
_entry.id   12626de09fe712b8a4d71257b4ddf4db
#
_cell.length_a   1.000
_cell.length_b   1.000
_cell.length_c   1.000
_cell.angle_alpha   90.00
_cell.angle_beta   90.00
_cell.angle_gamma   90.00
#
_symmetry.space_group_name_H-M   'P 1'
#
loop_
_entity.id
_entity.type
_entity.pdbx_description
1 polymer ?
#
loop_
_entity_poly.entity_id
_entity_poly.type
_entity_poly.pdbx_seq_one_letter_code
_entity_poly.pdbx_strand_id
1 'polypeptide(L)'
;MKATLMSALLVAVLLSLSRSHTEAKPDLFWFEEYSNIGWADEKARLDGVARVLLGDPNEVAYIYVRAGRLSCKGEAQARALRAKNYLAKVRHADENRIAWVDVGFGDEFQVSIGLAPAWGTRMEIPYQSATEQHVIKDCGSDPMKFNRHVKPARA
;
A
#
# COMPACT_ATOMS: atom_id res chain seq x y z
N MET A 1 -59.62 -18.12 20.54
CA MET A 1 -58.29 -18.73 20.68
C MET A 1 -57.53 -18.94 19.35
N LYS A 2 -58.06 -18.62 18.17
CA LYS A 2 -57.32 -18.80 16.88
C LYS A 2 -56.56 -17.55 16.41
N ALA A 3 -56.84 -16.36 16.92
CA ALA A 3 -56.18 -15.10 16.50
C ALA A 3 -54.79 -14.88 17.14
N THR A 4 -54.56 -15.41 18.34
CA THR A 4 -53.28 -15.26 19.08
C THR A 4 -52.12 -16.10 18.52
N LEU A 5 -52.40 -17.22 17.87
CA LEU A 5 -51.37 -18.08 17.27
C LEU A 5 -50.78 -17.51 15.99
N MET A 6 -51.55 -16.77 15.20
CA MET A 6 -51.02 -16.14 13.97
C MET A 6 -50.07 -14.98 14.25
N SER A 7 -50.32 -14.21 15.34
CA SER A 7 -49.45 -13.08 15.68
C SER A 7 -48.08 -13.51 16.15
N ALA A 8 -47.93 -14.63 16.85
CA ALA A 8 -46.67 -15.18 17.30
C ALA A 8 -45.79 -15.70 16.13
N LEU A 9 -46.42 -16.23 15.09
CA LEU A 9 -45.67 -16.73 13.92
C LEU A 9 -45.05 -15.60 13.08
N LEU A 10 -45.75 -14.46 12.97
CA LEU A 10 -45.28 -13.30 12.21
C LEU A 10 -44.08 -12.62 12.88
N VAL A 11 -44.03 -12.56 14.20
CA VAL A 11 -42.91 -12.01 14.95
C VAL A 11 -41.67 -12.91 14.84
N ALA A 12 -41.84 -14.23 14.85
CA ALA A 12 -40.71 -15.16 14.68
C ALA A 12 -40.05 -15.08 13.30
N VAL A 13 -40.84 -14.82 12.23
CA VAL A 13 -40.29 -14.66 10.87
C VAL A 13 -39.52 -13.34 10.72
N LEU A 14 -39.95 -12.27 11.38
CA LEU A 14 -39.26 -10.99 11.33
C LEU A 14 -37.91 -11.00 12.08
N LEU A 15 -37.77 -11.78 13.14
CA LEU A 15 -36.52 -11.95 13.89
C LEU A 15 -35.47 -12.78 13.18
N SER A 16 -35.87 -13.65 12.26
CA SER A 16 -34.93 -14.49 11.50
C SER A 16 -34.27 -13.75 10.29
N LEU A 17 -34.76 -12.57 9.92
CA LEU A 17 -34.22 -11.76 8.81
C LEU A 17 -33.06 -10.83 9.22
N SER A 18 -32.73 -10.75 10.51
CA SER A 18 -31.54 -10.04 10.98
C SER A 18 -30.29 -10.88 10.75
N ARG A 19 -30.02 -11.27 9.50
CA ARG A 19 -28.70 -11.75 9.11
C ARG A 19 -27.75 -10.56 9.20
N SER A 20 -26.93 -10.52 10.23
CA SER A 20 -25.75 -9.67 10.30
C SER A 20 -24.89 -10.02 9.08
N HIS A 21 -24.95 -9.18 8.05
CA HIS A 21 -23.93 -9.18 7.03
C HIS A 21 -22.65 -8.77 7.73
N THR A 22 -21.85 -9.72 8.16
CA THR A 22 -20.45 -9.47 8.47
C THR A 22 -19.82 -9.15 7.12
N GLU A 23 -19.73 -7.87 6.77
CA GLU A 23 -18.91 -7.44 5.64
C GLU A 23 -17.52 -7.98 5.89
N ALA A 24 -17.11 -8.96 5.11
CA ALA A 24 -15.74 -9.42 5.10
C ALA A 24 -14.88 -8.22 4.73
N LYS A 25 -14.01 -7.78 5.67
CA LYS A 25 -13.07 -6.70 5.44
C LYS A 25 -12.20 -7.15 4.26
N PRO A 26 -12.15 -6.40 3.15
CA PRO A 26 -11.33 -6.83 2.02
C PRO A 26 -9.88 -6.88 2.46
N ASP A 27 -9.27 -8.04 2.27
CA ASP A 27 -7.88 -8.25 2.60
C ASP A 27 -7.01 -7.47 1.60
N LEU A 28 -6.06 -6.68 2.11
CA LEU A 28 -5.00 -6.13 1.29
C LEU A 28 -4.12 -7.29 0.85
N PHE A 29 -3.89 -7.38 -0.43
CA PHE A 29 -2.96 -8.33 -1.01
C PHE A 29 -1.60 -7.65 -1.21
N TRP A 30 -0.53 -8.16 -0.55
CA TRP A 30 0.84 -7.73 -0.80
C TRP A 30 1.26 -8.23 -2.16
N PHE A 31 1.52 -7.29 -3.08
CA PHE A 31 1.83 -7.60 -4.47
C PHE A 31 3.33 -7.61 -4.74
N GLU A 32 4.04 -6.60 -4.22
CA GLU A 32 5.48 -6.43 -4.40
C GLU A 32 6.14 -5.98 -3.11
N GLU A 33 7.35 -6.50 -2.87
CA GLU A 33 8.21 -6.05 -1.79
C GLU A 33 9.66 -6.04 -2.28
N TYR A 34 10.37 -4.93 -2.02
CA TYR A 34 11.76 -4.81 -2.39
C TYR A 34 12.51 -3.81 -1.51
N SER A 35 13.83 -4.01 -1.42
CA SER A 35 14.74 -3.11 -0.72
C SER A 35 15.33 -2.08 -1.69
N ASN A 36 16.55 -1.62 -1.42
CA ASN A 36 17.22 -0.63 -2.26
C ASN A 36 17.73 -1.23 -3.58
N ILE A 37 16.88 -1.25 -4.59
CA ILE A 37 17.17 -1.75 -5.95
C ILE A 37 17.38 -0.58 -6.93
N GLY A 38 17.95 -0.90 -8.09
CA GLY A 38 18.14 0.06 -9.19
C GLY A 38 16.80 0.50 -9.81
N TRP A 39 16.79 1.70 -10.41
CA TRP A 39 15.55 2.22 -11.03
C TRP A 39 15.00 1.35 -12.16
N ALA A 40 15.88 0.66 -12.91
CA ALA A 40 15.43 -0.26 -13.95
C ALA A 40 14.62 -1.43 -13.38
N ASP A 41 15.10 -2.02 -12.28
CA ASP A 41 14.45 -3.15 -11.62
C ASP A 41 13.15 -2.68 -10.92
N GLU A 42 13.17 -1.51 -10.30
CA GLU A 42 11.98 -0.90 -9.69
C GLU A 42 10.89 -0.67 -10.75
N LYS A 43 11.22 -0.14 -11.94
CA LYS A 43 10.26 0.02 -13.04
C LYS A 43 9.64 -1.31 -13.48
N ALA A 44 10.44 -2.37 -13.58
CA ALA A 44 9.91 -3.67 -13.97
C ALA A 44 8.84 -4.20 -12.99
N ARG A 45 9.04 -3.96 -11.69
CA ARG A 45 8.04 -4.29 -10.65
C ARG A 45 6.81 -3.40 -10.73
N LEU A 46 7.00 -2.10 -10.90
CA LEU A 46 5.90 -1.15 -11.09
C LEU A 46 5.09 -1.43 -12.35
N ASP A 47 5.68 -2.01 -13.38
CA ASP A 47 4.97 -2.47 -14.57
C ASP A 47 3.98 -3.61 -14.26
N GLY A 48 4.32 -4.46 -13.30
CA GLY A 48 3.40 -5.46 -12.75
C GLY A 48 2.19 -4.81 -12.08
N VAL A 49 2.43 -3.84 -11.20
CA VAL A 49 1.38 -3.06 -10.52
C VAL A 49 0.49 -2.34 -11.55
N ALA A 50 1.08 -1.68 -12.54
CA ALA A 50 0.34 -0.98 -13.59
C ALA A 50 -0.60 -1.90 -14.35
N ARG A 51 -0.17 -3.13 -14.67
CA ARG A 51 -1.04 -4.12 -15.35
C ARG A 51 -2.28 -4.46 -14.55
N VAL A 52 -2.16 -4.59 -13.23
CA VAL A 52 -3.31 -4.84 -12.36
C VAL A 52 -4.24 -3.63 -12.34
N LEU A 53 -3.70 -2.43 -12.10
CA LEU A 53 -4.50 -1.20 -12.06
C LEU A 53 -5.23 -0.90 -13.38
N LEU A 54 -4.62 -1.26 -14.52
CA LEU A 54 -5.25 -1.08 -15.83
C LEU A 54 -6.26 -2.18 -16.16
N GLY A 55 -6.06 -3.39 -15.61
CA GLY A 55 -6.93 -4.53 -15.82
C GLY A 55 -8.18 -4.53 -14.95
N ASP A 56 -8.10 -3.98 -13.73
CA ASP A 56 -9.23 -3.88 -12.82
C ASP A 56 -9.42 -2.43 -12.33
N PRO A 57 -10.53 -1.76 -12.74
CA PRO A 57 -10.79 -0.38 -12.33
C PRO A 57 -11.13 -0.22 -10.84
N ASN A 58 -11.41 -1.31 -10.13
CA ASN A 58 -11.72 -1.28 -8.70
C ASN A 58 -10.47 -1.40 -7.81
N GLU A 59 -9.33 -1.79 -8.35
CA GLU A 59 -8.10 -1.93 -7.56
C GLU A 59 -7.43 -0.58 -7.30
N VAL A 60 -6.91 -0.43 -6.08
CA VAL A 60 -6.11 0.70 -5.60
C VAL A 60 -4.75 0.20 -5.16
N ALA A 61 -3.69 0.87 -5.59
CA ALA A 61 -2.33 0.58 -5.14
C ALA A 61 -1.94 1.46 -3.95
N TYR A 62 -1.39 0.83 -2.92
CA TYR A 62 -0.82 1.47 -1.74
C TYR A 62 0.69 1.23 -1.72
N ILE A 63 1.46 2.29 -1.89
CA ILE A 63 2.93 2.26 -1.89
C ILE A 63 3.41 2.66 -0.50
N TYR A 64 3.94 1.73 0.26
CA TYR A 64 4.50 1.96 1.58
C TYR A 64 6.01 2.05 1.47
N VAL A 65 6.59 3.13 1.95
CA VAL A 65 8.04 3.33 1.88
C VAL A 65 8.59 3.57 3.27
N ARG A 66 9.61 2.80 3.63
CA ARG A 66 10.35 2.90 4.87
C ARG A 66 11.79 3.28 4.57
N ALA A 67 12.26 4.37 5.17
CA ALA A 67 13.65 4.76 5.09
C ALA A 67 14.55 3.82 5.91
N GLY A 68 15.75 3.54 5.42
CA GLY A 68 16.76 2.76 6.11
C GLY A 68 17.80 3.65 6.78
N ARG A 69 18.72 3.04 7.56
CA ARG A 69 19.82 3.74 8.24
C ARG A 69 20.74 4.53 7.31
N LEU A 70 20.84 4.10 6.05
CA LEU A 70 21.68 4.75 5.04
C LEU A 70 20.89 5.68 4.13
N SER A 71 19.60 5.85 4.38
CA SER A 71 18.74 6.71 3.56
C SER A 71 19.10 8.19 3.76
N CYS A 72 18.91 8.95 2.69
CA CYS A 72 18.98 10.40 2.76
C CYS A 72 17.67 10.97 3.34
N LYS A 73 17.77 12.15 3.97
CA LYS A 73 16.57 12.87 4.41
C LYS A 73 15.61 13.11 3.23
N GLY A 74 14.36 12.67 3.37
CA GLY A 74 13.34 12.79 2.32
C GLY A 74 13.43 11.73 1.21
N GLU A 75 14.33 10.76 1.30
CA GLU A 75 14.46 9.71 0.27
C GLU A 75 13.19 8.87 0.14
N ALA A 76 12.58 8.46 1.26
CA ALA A 76 11.34 7.67 1.26
C ALA A 76 10.24 8.40 0.47
N GLN A 77 10.00 9.67 0.78
CA GLN A 77 9.03 10.50 0.08
C GLN A 77 9.37 10.66 -1.41
N ALA A 78 10.63 10.96 -1.74
CA ALA A 78 11.06 11.15 -3.13
C ALA A 78 10.87 9.88 -3.96
N ARG A 79 11.15 8.70 -3.39
CA ARG A 79 10.95 7.41 -4.07
C ARG A 79 9.48 7.05 -4.21
N ALA A 80 8.67 7.27 -3.18
CA ALA A 80 7.23 7.07 -3.26
C ALA A 80 6.59 7.92 -4.37
N LEU A 81 6.94 9.21 -4.43
CA LEU A 81 6.46 10.12 -5.47
C LEU A 81 6.96 9.74 -6.86
N ARG A 82 8.20 9.26 -6.98
CA ARG A 82 8.74 8.75 -8.25
C ARG A 82 7.95 7.54 -8.74
N ALA A 83 7.68 6.58 -7.85
CA ALA A 83 6.90 5.39 -8.18
C ALA A 83 5.46 5.77 -8.58
N LYS A 84 4.78 6.62 -7.80
CA LYS A 84 3.45 7.15 -8.14
C LYS A 84 3.45 7.85 -9.49
N ASN A 85 4.40 8.75 -9.73
CA ASN A 85 4.51 9.47 -11.01
C ASN A 85 4.76 8.52 -12.19
N TYR A 86 5.54 7.47 -12.00
CA TYR A 86 5.76 6.47 -13.04
C TYR A 86 4.47 5.74 -13.39
N LEU A 87 3.74 5.26 -12.40
CA LEU A 87 2.46 4.59 -12.61
C LEU A 87 1.43 5.51 -13.30
N ALA A 88 1.29 6.75 -12.81
CA ALA A 88 0.28 7.66 -13.32
C ALA A 88 0.66 8.26 -14.68
N LYS A 89 1.89 8.77 -14.84
CA LYS A 89 2.26 9.58 -16.02
C LYS A 89 2.90 8.75 -17.13
N VAL A 90 3.56 7.64 -16.80
CA VAL A 90 4.23 6.79 -17.80
C VAL A 90 3.37 5.59 -18.15
N ARG A 91 2.69 5.00 -17.17
CA ARG A 91 1.83 3.83 -17.37
C ARG A 91 0.35 4.18 -17.51
N HIS A 92 -0.03 5.45 -17.33
CA HIS A 92 -1.40 5.95 -17.49
C HIS A 92 -2.43 5.32 -16.56
N ALA A 93 -1.98 4.82 -15.40
CA ALA A 93 -2.90 4.41 -14.34
C ALA A 93 -3.55 5.65 -13.71
N ASP A 94 -4.79 5.52 -13.25
CA ASP A 94 -5.51 6.63 -12.60
C ASP A 94 -4.78 7.05 -11.32
N GLU A 95 -4.35 8.31 -11.25
CA GLU A 95 -3.60 8.87 -10.12
C GLU A 95 -4.37 8.80 -8.80
N ASN A 96 -5.71 8.86 -8.85
CA ASN A 96 -6.57 8.78 -7.67
C ASN A 96 -6.59 7.38 -7.05
N ARG A 97 -6.19 6.37 -7.80
CA ARG A 97 -6.06 4.98 -7.34
C ARG A 97 -4.67 4.60 -6.90
N ILE A 98 -3.78 5.59 -6.72
CA ILE A 98 -2.41 5.36 -6.28
C ILE A 98 -2.14 6.20 -5.03
N ALA A 99 -2.17 5.55 -3.88
CA ALA A 99 -1.81 6.15 -2.60
C ALA A 99 -0.37 5.79 -2.23
N TRP A 100 0.29 6.65 -1.46
CA TRP A 100 1.57 6.31 -0.86
C TRP A 100 1.60 6.74 0.62
N VAL A 101 2.42 6.05 1.40
CA VAL A 101 2.55 6.27 2.84
C VAL A 101 4.03 6.15 3.21
N ASP A 102 4.55 7.14 3.93
CA ASP A 102 5.82 7.03 4.63
C ASP A 102 5.58 6.30 5.95
N VAL A 103 6.16 5.12 6.09
CA VAL A 103 6.00 4.29 7.29
C VAL A 103 7.17 4.43 8.26
N GLY A 104 7.96 5.51 8.11
CA GLY A 104 9.02 5.86 9.04
C GLY A 104 10.35 5.17 8.72
N PHE A 105 11.05 4.73 9.78
CA PHE A 105 12.43 4.25 9.68
C PHE A 105 12.56 2.79 10.10
N GLY A 106 13.54 2.12 9.50
CA GLY A 106 13.96 0.78 9.84
C GLY A 106 15.45 0.58 9.63
N ASP A 107 15.93 -0.64 9.75
CA ASP A 107 17.33 -0.95 9.51
C ASP A 107 17.71 -0.81 8.05
N GLU A 108 16.80 -1.22 7.17
CA GLU A 108 17.00 -1.15 5.72
C GLU A 108 15.89 -0.35 5.04
N PHE A 109 16.24 0.23 3.89
CA PHE A 109 15.26 0.85 3.00
C PHE A 109 14.34 -0.23 2.42
N GLN A 110 13.04 0.00 2.48
CA GLN A 110 12.05 -0.97 2.00
C GLN A 110 10.88 -0.26 1.31
N VAL A 111 10.43 -0.85 0.22
CA VAL A 111 9.17 -0.51 -0.42
C VAL A 111 8.28 -1.75 -0.41
N SER A 112 7.05 -1.59 0.03
CA SER A 112 6.03 -2.65 -0.04
C SER A 112 4.82 -2.08 -0.77
N ILE A 113 4.33 -2.78 -1.78
CA ILE A 113 3.17 -2.35 -2.56
C ILE A 113 2.04 -3.34 -2.33
N GLY A 114 0.95 -2.84 -1.79
CA GLY A 114 -0.27 -3.60 -1.61
C GLY A 114 -1.33 -3.18 -2.62
N LEU A 115 -2.18 -4.12 -3.00
CA LEU A 115 -3.37 -3.90 -3.82
C LEU A 115 -4.60 -4.20 -2.98
N ALA A 116 -5.63 -3.37 -3.09
CA ALA A 116 -6.90 -3.58 -2.42
C ALA A 116 -8.04 -2.98 -3.25
N PRO A 117 -9.26 -3.53 -3.15
CA PRO A 117 -10.42 -2.94 -3.78
C PRO A 117 -10.68 -1.51 -3.27
N ALA A 118 -11.12 -0.61 -4.15
CA ALA A 118 -11.40 0.80 -3.84
C ALA A 118 -12.44 1.01 -2.73
N TRP A 119 -13.35 0.04 -2.55
CA TRP A 119 -14.35 0.01 -1.47
C TRP A 119 -13.82 -0.60 -0.17
N GLY A 120 -12.57 -1.09 -0.19
CA GLY A 120 -11.90 -1.66 0.96
C GLY A 120 -11.53 -0.60 2.00
N THR A 121 -11.51 -1.00 3.27
CA THR A 121 -11.04 -0.14 4.34
C THR A 121 -9.54 0.10 4.16
N ARG A 122 -9.11 1.37 4.23
CA ARG A 122 -7.69 1.73 4.27
C ARG A 122 -6.98 0.86 5.31
N MET A 123 -5.95 0.16 4.90
CA MET A 123 -5.20 -0.68 5.83
C MET A 123 -4.48 0.21 6.84
N GLU A 124 -4.71 -0.06 8.11
CA GLU A 124 -3.81 0.37 9.16
C GLU A 124 -2.58 -0.53 9.13
N ILE A 125 -1.47 0.00 8.63
CA ILE A 125 -0.20 -0.69 8.79
C ILE A 125 0.19 -0.53 10.26
N PRO A 126 0.60 -1.63 10.93
CA PRO A 126 1.20 -1.49 12.23
C PRO A 126 2.46 -0.65 12.08
N TYR A 127 2.38 0.61 12.47
CA TYR A 127 3.48 1.55 12.51
C TYR A 127 4.47 1.07 13.56
N GLN A 128 5.57 0.49 13.11
CA GLN A 128 6.73 0.32 13.97
C GLN A 128 7.50 1.62 13.91
N SER A 129 7.21 2.52 14.84
CA SER A 129 8.04 3.69 15.09
C SER A 129 9.44 3.19 15.43
N ALA A 130 10.32 3.20 14.45
CA ALA A 130 11.73 3.09 14.74
C ALA A 130 12.10 4.35 15.52
N THR A 131 12.61 4.17 16.72
CA THR A 131 13.09 5.23 17.59
C THR A 131 13.98 6.18 16.80
N GLU A 132 13.86 7.49 17.01
CA GLU A 132 14.53 8.62 16.34
C GLU A 132 16.08 8.57 16.26
N GLN A 133 16.71 7.51 16.70
CA GLN A 133 18.17 7.35 16.75
C GLN A 133 18.82 6.93 15.41
N HIS A 134 18.04 6.80 14.35
CA HIS A 134 18.61 6.45 13.05
C HIS A 134 19.09 7.71 12.36
N VAL A 135 20.40 7.84 12.28
CA VAL A 135 21.08 8.99 11.65
C VAL A 135 20.75 8.98 10.15
N ILE A 136 19.75 9.77 9.79
CA ILE A 136 19.51 10.08 8.38
C ILE A 136 20.64 10.98 7.92
N LYS A 137 21.30 10.59 6.84
CA LYS A 137 22.31 11.42 6.23
C LYS A 137 21.67 12.62 5.54
N ASP A 138 22.20 13.80 5.79
CA ASP A 138 21.92 14.95 4.94
C ASP A 138 22.71 14.79 3.62
N CYS A 139 21.98 14.50 2.54
CA CYS A 139 22.54 14.36 1.20
C CYS A 139 22.43 15.65 0.38
N GLY A 140 22.11 16.77 1.03
CA GLY A 140 21.87 18.05 0.39
C GLY A 140 20.54 18.09 -0.39
N SER A 141 20.53 18.75 -1.52
CA SER A 141 19.30 18.97 -2.31
C SER A 141 18.81 17.74 -3.11
N ASP A 142 19.60 16.67 -3.17
CA ASP A 142 19.23 15.45 -3.93
C ASP A 142 19.04 14.25 -2.98
N PRO A 143 17.83 14.00 -2.48
CA PRO A 143 17.56 12.88 -1.59
C PRO A 143 17.76 11.51 -2.26
N MET A 144 17.89 11.47 -3.59
CA MET A 144 18.09 10.24 -4.38
C MET A 144 19.59 9.98 -4.66
N LYS A 145 20.50 10.84 -4.19
CA LYS A 145 21.93 10.76 -4.51
C LYS A 145 22.58 9.44 -4.10
N PHE A 146 22.11 8.85 -3.01
CA PHE A 146 22.66 7.58 -2.49
C PHE A 146 22.42 6.41 -3.43
N ASN A 147 21.29 6.39 -4.12
CA ASN A 147 20.88 5.29 -5.00
C ASN A 147 21.77 5.15 -6.26
N ARG A 148 22.59 6.16 -6.57
CA ARG A 148 23.51 6.14 -7.73
C ARG A 148 24.79 5.34 -7.45
N HIS A 149 25.08 4.99 -6.21
CA HIS A 149 26.35 4.38 -5.79
C HIS A 149 26.19 2.93 -5.29
N VAL A 150 25.01 2.38 -5.28
CA VAL A 150 24.79 0.96 -4.97
C VAL A 150 25.24 0.16 -6.18
N LYS A 151 26.48 -0.35 -6.14
CA LYS A 151 26.92 -1.37 -7.12
C LYS A 151 26.03 -2.58 -6.94
N PRO A 152 25.50 -3.18 -8.03
CA PRO A 152 24.77 -4.43 -7.92
C PRO A 152 25.69 -5.45 -7.24
N ALA A 153 25.15 -6.16 -6.25
CA ALA A 153 25.84 -7.29 -5.66
C ALA A 153 26.25 -8.22 -6.82
N ARG A 154 27.55 -8.50 -6.95
CA ARG A 154 28.00 -9.49 -7.91
C ARG A 154 27.47 -10.84 -7.43
N ALA A 155 26.64 -11.46 -8.28
CA ALA A 155 26.23 -12.85 -8.10
C ALA A 155 27.45 -13.78 -8.19
#